data_b790d71905cb701a58d33721e4fe2cd4
#
_entry.id   b790d71905cb701a58d33721e4fe2cd4
#
_cell.length_a   1.000
_cell.length_b   1.000
_cell.length_c   1.000
_cell.angle_alpha   90.00
_cell.angle_beta   90.00
_cell.angle_gamma   90.00
#
_symmetry.space_group_name_H-M   'P 1'
#
loop_
_entity.id
_entity.type
_entity.pdbx_description
1 polymer ?
#
loop_
_entity_poly.entity_id
_entity_poly.type
_entity_poly.pdbx_seq_one_letter_code
_entity_poly.pdbx_strand_id
1 'polypeptide(L)'
;MTDFYAKHFQEYVKLAFDDSIYKTLDSFISLALEVQASDSKLIFAGNGASAAISAHAAVDFTKQAKIRGITFNEADLITCYSNDYGYENWISESIKSYYSRLDAVVLTSVSGESPSIVNAAITAKALGLKVVTFTGRNEKNSLKSLGDIN
;
A
#
# COMPACT_ATOMS: atom_id res chain seq x y z
N MET A 1 -35.58 -3.14 4.43
CA MET A 1 -34.33 -3.86 4.03
C MET A 1 -33.92 -3.57 2.58
N THR A 2 -34.83 -3.65 1.62
CA THR A 2 -34.53 -3.33 0.19
C THR A 2 -33.97 -1.93 -0.04
N ASP A 3 -34.42 -0.93 0.70
CA ASP A 3 -33.95 0.47 0.59
C ASP A 3 -32.49 0.63 1.07
N PHE A 4 -32.07 -0.11 2.10
CA PHE A 4 -30.70 -0.09 2.59
C PHE A 4 -29.71 -0.59 1.53
N TYR A 5 -30.01 -1.71 0.88
CA TYR A 5 -29.13 -2.26 -0.15
C TYR A 5 -29.05 -1.36 -1.37
N ALA A 6 -30.17 -0.83 -1.85
CA ALA A 6 -30.21 0.07 -2.99
C ALA A 6 -29.36 1.32 -2.73
N LYS A 7 -29.50 1.95 -1.57
CA LYS A 7 -28.72 3.12 -1.19
C LYS A 7 -27.23 2.78 -1.06
N HIS A 8 -26.88 1.67 -0.42
CA HIS A 8 -25.48 1.22 -0.25
C HIS A 8 -24.81 0.99 -1.60
N PHE A 9 -25.48 0.29 -2.52
CA PHE A 9 -24.91 0.03 -3.85
C PHE A 9 -24.81 1.31 -4.71
N GLN A 10 -25.75 2.23 -4.60
CA GLN A 10 -25.65 3.53 -5.29
C GLN A 10 -24.44 4.33 -4.81
N GLU A 11 -24.20 4.38 -3.50
CA GLU A 11 -23.02 5.06 -2.94
C GLU A 11 -21.72 4.36 -3.37
N TYR A 12 -21.69 3.02 -3.34
CA TYR A 12 -20.55 2.24 -3.79
C TYR A 12 -20.20 2.50 -5.26
N VAL A 13 -21.19 2.44 -6.16
CA VAL A 13 -21.00 2.71 -7.59
C VAL A 13 -20.46 4.11 -7.82
N LYS A 14 -21.00 5.10 -7.12
CA LYS A 14 -20.54 6.49 -7.23
C LYS A 14 -19.08 6.66 -6.83
N LEU A 15 -18.63 5.97 -5.78
CA LEU A 15 -17.24 6.06 -5.31
C LEU A 15 -16.29 5.22 -6.17
N ALA A 16 -16.73 4.02 -6.60
CA ALA A 16 -15.89 3.08 -7.33
C ALA A 16 -15.62 3.50 -8.80
N PHE A 17 -16.51 4.33 -9.36
CA PHE A 17 -16.43 4.77 -10.77
C PHE A 17 -16.37 6.30 -10.90
N ASP A 18 -15.75 6.97 -9.92
CA ASP A 18 -15.49 8.40 -9.98
C ASP A 18 -14.29 8.67 -10.92
N ASP A 19 -14.52 9.45 -11.96
CA ASP A 19 -13.50 9.77 -12.97
C ASP A 19 -12.29 10.51 -12.39
N SER A 20 -12.42 11.11 -11.20
CA SER A 20 -11.31 11.80 -10.53
C SER A 20 -10.16 10.85 -10.17
N ILE A 21 -10.45 9.54 -10.02
CA ILE A 21 -9.46 8.52 -9.70
C ILE A 21 -8.54 8.19 -10.89
N TYR A 22 -8.97 8.43 -12.13
CA TYR A 22 -8.24 7.98 -13.33
C TYR A 22 -6.83 8.56 -13.41
N LYS A 23 -6.66 9.84 -13.12
CA LYS A 23 -5.33 10.48 -13.12
C LYS A 23 -4.38 9.87 -12.09
N THR A 24 -4.92 9.52 -10.94
CA THR A 24 -4.15 8.86 -9.86
C THR A 24 -3.74 7.45 -10.27
N LEU A 25 -4.64 6.70 -10.92
CA LEU A 25 -4.34 5.39 -11.47
C LEU A 25 -3.28 5.46 -12.57
N ASP A 26 -3.38 6.42 -13.50
CA ASP A 26 -2.36 6.65 -14.52
C ASP A 26 -0.99 6.97 -13.94
N SER A 27 -0.95 7.77 -12.86
CA SER A 27 0.29 8.06 -12.14
C SER A 27 0.87 6.81 -11.49
N PHE A 28 0.03 5.94 -10.92
CA PHE A 28 0.48 4.68 -10.34
C PHE A 28 0.98 3.71 -11.42
N ILE A 29 0.28 3.61 -12.55
CA ILE A 29 0.72 2.80 -13.70
C ILE A 29 2.10 3.27 -14.19
N SER A 30 2.28 4.58 -14.36
CA SER A 30 3.55 5.17 -14.79
C SER A 30 4.69 4.82 -13.82
N LEU A 31 4.48 4.99 -12.51
CA LEU A 31 5.44 4.60 -11.49
C LEU A 31 5.77 3.10 -11.53
N ALA A 32 4.76 2.24 -11.69
CA ALA A 32 4.95 0.80 -11.76
C ALA A 32 5.80 0.38 -12.98
N LEU A 33 5.61 1.03 -14.12
CA LEU A 33 6.44 0.83 -15.31
C LEU A 33 7.87 1.35 -15.15
N GLU A 34 8.07 2.46 -14.44
CA GLU A 34 9.42 2.95 -14.08
C GLU A 34 10.15 1.96 -13.17
N VAL A 35 9.47 1.40 -12.17
CA VAL A 35 9.99 0.35 -11.29
C VAL A 35 10.38 -0.89 -12.09
N GLN A 36 9.55 -1.30 -13.05
CA GLN A 36 9.86 -2.42 -13.95
C GLN A 36 11.10 -2.14 -14.81
N ALA A 37 11.14 -0.98 -15.44
CA ALA A 37 12.24 -0.59 -16.33
C ALA A 37 13.61 -0.49 -15.62
N SER A 38 13.57 -0.17 -14.31
CA SER A 38 14.77 -0.09 -13.46
C SER A 38 15.16 -1.42 -12.81
N ASP A 39 14.49 -2.51 -13.15
CA ASP A 39 14.66 -3.84 -12.52
C ASP A 39 14.48 -3.81 -10.99
N SER A 40 13.66 -2.91 -10.51
CA SER A 40 13.29 -2.73 -9.10
C SER A 40 12.00 -3.48 -8.75
N LYS A 41 11.41 -3.24 -7.58
CA LYS A 41 10.21 -3.93 -7.12
C LYS A 41 9.22 -3.00 -6.44
N LEU A 42 7.97 -3.44 -6.41
CA LEU A 42 6.92 -2.87 -5.59
C LEU A 42 6.86 -3.61 -4.25
N ILE A 43 6.91 -2.89 -3.15
CA ILE A 43 6.79 -3.43 -1.79
C ILE A 43 5.37 -3.13 -1.29
N PHE A 44 4.55 -4.16 -1.14
CA PHE A 44 3.17 -4.02 -0.70
C PHE A 44 3.06 -4.30 0.80
N ALA A 45 2.34 -3.45 1.54
CA ALA A 45 2.10 -3.68 2.96
C ALA A 45 0.72 -3.19 3.41
N GLY A 46 0.18 -3.86 4.41
CA GLY A 46 -1.11 -3.60 5.06
C GLY A 46 -1.25 -4.42 6.32
N ASN A 47 -2.33 -4.21 7.07
CA ASN A 47 -2.68 -5.02 8.24
C ASN A 47 -4.03 -5.74 8.02
N GLY A 48 -4.19 -6.93 8.55
CA GLY A 48 -5.43 -7.70 8.48
C GLY A 48 -5.90 -7.92 7.04
N ALA A 49 -7.13 -7.51 6.70
CA ALA A 49 -7.65 -7.62 5.33
C ALA A 49 -6.82 -6.82 4.31
N SER A 50 -6.27 -5.67 4.72
CA SER A 50 -5.36 -4.89 3.88
C SER A 50 -4.06 -5.66 3.61
N ALA A 51 -3.57 -6.48 4.54
CA ALA A 51 -2.43 -7.37 4.30
C ALA A 51 -2.75 -8.45 3.26
N ALA A 52 -3.95 -9.04 3.33
CA ALA A 52 -4.40 -10.02 2.33
C ALA A 52 -4.49 -9.42 0.92
N ILE A 53 -5.05 -8.20 0.80
CA ILE A 53 -5.10 -7.47 -0.48
C ILE A 53 -3.69 -7.17 -0.98
N SER A 54 -2.80 -6.68 -0.11
CA SER A 54 -1.40 -6.39 -0.43
C SER A 54 -0.65 -7.63 -0.91
N ALA A 55 -0.84 -8.78 -0.24
CA ALA A 55 -0.22 -10.05 -0.63
C ALA A 55 -0.70 -10.50 -2.02
N HIS A 56 -2.02 -10.41 -2.29
CA HIS A 56 -2.56 -10.78 -3.59
C HIS A 56 -2.10 -9.84 -4.70
N ALA A 57 -2.06 -8.53 -4.42
CA ALA A 57 -1.51 -7.54 -5.36
C ALA A 57 -0.06 -7.84 -5.73
N ALA A 58 0.80 -8.21 -4.77
CA ALA A 58 2.19 -8.61 -5.06
C ALA A 58 2.26 -9.80 -6.03
N VAL A 59 1.36 -10.78 -5.89
CA VAL A 59 1.24 -11.93 -6.81
C VAL A 59 0.81 -11.48 -8.19
N ASP A 60 -0.23 -10.65 -8.29
CA ASP A 60 -0.78 -10.21 -9.58
C ASP A 60 0.20 -9.32 -10.34
N PHE A 61 0.86 -8.37 -9.68
CA PHE A 61 1.89 -7.56 -10.31
C PHE A 61 3.05 -8.43 -10.83
N THR A 62 3.50 -9.41 -10.04
CA THR A 62 4.59 -10.30 -10.47
C THR A 62 4.16 -11.22 -11.60
N LYS A 63 3.00 -11.89 -11.46
CA LYS A 63 2.56 -12.93 -12.38
C LYS A 63 1.97 -12.35 -13.67
N GLN A 64 1.11 -11.34 -13.57
CA GLN A 64 0.36 -10.81 -14.71
C GLN A 64 1.10 -9.64 -15.35
N ALA A 65 1.48 -8.63 -14.58
CA ALA A 65 2.12 -7.42 -15.10
C ALA A 65 3.63 -7.58 -15.33
N LYS A 66 4.26 -8.66 -14.85
CA LYS A 66 5.72 -8.88 -14.91
C LYS A 66 6.53 -7.79 -14.18
N ILE A 67 5.93 -7.18 -13.18
CA ILE A 67 6.55 -6.20 -12.28
C ILE A 67 6.80 -6.90 -10.95
N ARG A 68 8.02 -6.99 -10.50
CA ARG A 68 8.34 -7.67 -9.24
C ARG A 68 7.60 -7.04 -8.08
N GLY A 69 6.81 -7.82 -7.36
CA GLY A 69 6.08 -7.42 -6.17
C GLY A 69 6.43 -8.32 -5.00
N ILE A 70 6.63 -7.74 -3.83
CA ILE A 70 6.86 -8.48 -2.59
C ILE A 70 5.94 -7.98 -1.48
N THR A 71 5.78 -8.79 -0.47
CA THR A 71 5.12 -8.45 0.80
C THR A 71 5.89 -9.09 1.94
N PHE A 72 5.66 -8.62 3.17
CA PHE A 72 6.34 -9.10 4.38
C PHE A 72 5.41 -9.92 5.29
N ASN A 73 4.36 -10.54 4.73
CA ASN A 73 3.32 -11.23 5.52
C ASN A 73 3.71 -12.63 6.01
N GLU A 74 5.01 -12.89 6.16
CA GLU A 74 5.51 -14.13 6.75
C GLU A 74 5.40 -14.06 8.29
N ALA A 75 4.83 -15.10 8.89
CA ALA A 75 4.53 -15.10 10.32
C ALA A 75 5.79 -14.95 11.19
N ASP A 76 6.88 -15.59 10.82
CA ASP A 76 8.16 -15.50 11.49
C ASP A 76 8.78 -14.12 11.37
N LEU A 77 8.72 -13.50 10.20
CA LEU A 77 9.20 -12.13 10.00
C LEU A 77 8.39 -11.15 10.87
N ILE A 78 7.06 -11.20 10.81
CA ILE A 78 6.20 -10.34 11.61
C ILE A 78 6.49 -10.49 13.09
N THR A 79 6.56 -11.73 13.58
CA THR A 79 6.75 -11.98 15.01
C THR A 79 8.16 -11.60 15.48
N CYS A 80 9.19 -11.89 14.71
CA CYS A 80 10.57 -11.53 15.03
C CYS A 80 10.74 -10.00 15.09
N TYR A 81 10.38 -9.30 14.01
CA TYR A 81 10.53 -7.85 13.95
C TYR A 81 9.62 -7.12 14.95
N SER A 82 8.41 -7.61 15.19
CA SER A 82 7.54 -7.04 16.22
C SER A 82 8.09 -7.23 17.64
N ASN A 83 8.71 -8.37 17.92
CA ASN A 83 9.33 -8.63 19.21
C ASN A 83 10.53 -7.71 19.45
N ASP A 84 11.35 -7.49 18.43
CA ASP A 84 12.62 -6.78 18.59
C ASP A 84 12.46 -5.26 18.48
N TYR A 85 11.54 -4.78 17.64
CA TYR A 85 11.38 -3.36 17.31
C TYR A 85 10.03 -2.75 17.68
N GLY A 86 9.09 -3.55 18.18
CA GLY A 86 7.69 -3.16 18.38
C GLY A 86 6.83 -3.32 17.15
N TYR A 87 5.54 -3.63 17.35
CA TYR A 87 4.58 -3.85 16.25
C TYR A 87 4.41 -2.63 15.35
N GLU A 88 4.55 -1.44 15.89
CA GLU A 88 4.47 -0.18 15.15
C GLU A 88 5.63 0.03 14.18
N ASN A 89 6.73 -0.73 14.31
CA ASN A 89 7.95 -0.55 13.52
C ASN A 89 8.28 -1.73 12.60
N TRP A 90 7.62 -2.89 12.76
CA TRP A 90 8.01 -4.10 12.03
C TRP A 90 8.03 -3.94 10.50
N ILE A 91 7.06 -3.19 9.92
CA ILE A 91 7.05 -2.93 8.46
C ILE A 91 8.20 -2.00 8.08
N SER A 92 8.46 -0.97 8.89
CA SER A 92 9.57 -0.03 8.69
C SER A 92 10.92 -0.75 8.66
N GLU A 93 11.15 -1.64 9.61
CA GLU A 93 12.39 -2.41 9.69
C GLU A 93 12.49 -3.44 8.55
N SER A 94 11.36 -4.04 8.16
CA SER A 94 11.32 -4.90 6.97
C SER A 94 11.69 -4.12 5.70
N ILE A 95 11.13 -2.91 5.52
CA ILE A 95 11.51 -2.04 4.38
C ILE A 95 13.01 -1.77 4.40
N LYS A 96 13.58 -1.34 5.53
CA LYS A 96 15.03 -1.06 5.66
C LYS A 96 15.91 -2.27 5.29
N SER A 97 15.44 -3.49 5.61
CA SER A 97 16.19 -4.71 5.36
C SER A 97 16.15 -5.18 3.90
N TYR A 98 15.05 -4.88 3.18
CA TYR A 98 14.77 -5.50 1.87
C TYR A 98 14.68 -4.51 0.70
N TYR A 99 14.75 -3.19 0.96
CA TYR A 99 14.62 -2.21 -0.10
C TYR A 99 15.83 -2.13 -1.02
N SER A 100 15.58 -1.69 -2.24
CA SER A 100 16.58 -1.22 -3.18
C SER A 100 16.24 0.22 -3.57
N ARG A 101 17.22 0.98 -4.04
CA ARG A 101 17.14 2.44 -4.22
C ARG A 101 15.96 2.93 -5.09
N LEU A 102 15.53 2.15 -6.07
CA LEU A 102 14.48 2.53 -7.02
C LEU A 102 13.18 1.75 -6.79
N ASP A 103 13.04 1.08 -5.65
CA ASP A 103 11.78 0.45 -5.27
C ASP A 103 10.72 1.51 -4.98
N ALA A 104 9.46 1.09 -5.05
CA ALA A 104 8.33 1.88 -4.55
C ALA A 104 7.52 1.09 -3.53
N VAL A 105 6.94 1.78 -2.55
CA VAL A 105 6.18 1.18 -1.47
C VAL A 105 4.70 1.48 -1.67
N VAL A 106 3.86 0.45 -1.63
CA VAL A 106 2.41 0.53 -1.76
C VAL A 106 1.77 0.15 -0.44
N LEU A 107 1.17 1.12 0.23
CA LEU A 107 0.63 0.99 1.58
C LEU A 107 -0.90 1.05 1.57
N THR A 108 -1.53 0.02 2.13
CA THR A 108 -2.98 -0.07 2.23
C THR A 108 -3.43 0.01 3.70
N SER A 109 -4.27 0.97 4.03
CA SER A 109 -4.86 1.12 5.36
C SER A 109 -6.23 1.77 5.30
N VAL A 110 -7.29 1.07 5.72
CA VAL A 110 -8.66 1.60 5.71
C VAL A 110 -8.79 2.88 6.54
N SER A 111 -8.16 2.93 7.71
CA SER A 111 -8.18 4.13 8.57
C SER A 111 -7.19 5.20 8.13
N GLY A 112 -6.07 4.79 7.52
CA GLY A 112 -4.92 5.66 7.27
C GLY A 112 -4.17 6.10 8.53
N GLU A 113 -4.47 5.49 9.69
CA GLU A 113 -3.94 5.90 11.01
C GLU A 113 -3.20 4.76 11.73
N SER A 114 -3.07 3.57 11.13
CA SER A 114 -2.34 2.46 11.73
C SER A 114 -0.87 2.81 11.93
N PRO A 115 -0.33 2.82 13.16
CA PRO A 115 1.05 3.28 13.42
C PRO A 115 2.10 2.54 12.58
N SER A 116 1.97 1.21 12.42
CA SER A 116 2.91 0.42 11.61
C SER A 116 2.94 0.83 10.14
N ILE A 117 1.79 1.26 9.57
CA ILE A 117 1.70 1.70 8.19
C ILE A 117 2.17 3.15 8.03
N VAL A 118 1.83 4.02 8.98
CA VAL A 118 2.29 5.41 8.99
C VAL A 118 3.82 5.48 9.14
N ASN A 119 4.39 4.71 10.07
CA ASN A 119 5.84 4.63 10.26
C ASN A 119 6.54 4.05 9.01
N ALA A 120 5.92 3.07 8.34
CA ALA A 120 6.42 2.53 7.07
C ALA A 120 6.51 3.61 5.98
N ALA A 121 5.47 4.47 5.86
CA ALA A 121 5.49 5.59 4.92
C ALA A 121 6.58 6.59 5.24
N ILE A 122 6.74 6.99 6.50
CA ILE A 122 7.79 7.90 6.96
C ILE A 122 9.17 7.33 6.63
N THR A 123 9.38 6.05 6.93
CA THR A 123 10.64 5.36 6.65
C THR A 123 10.92 5.29 5.16
N ALA A 124 9.95 4.90 4.34
CA ALA A 124 10.11 4.82 2.89
C ALA A 124 10.51 6.19 2.30
N LYS A 125 9.85 7.27 2.73
CA LYS A 125 10.22 8.64 2.30
C LYS A 125 11.61 9.04 2.75
N ALA A 126 12.02 8.71 3.97
CA ALA A 126 13.38 8.99 4.47
C ALA A 126 14.46 8.23 3.67
N LEU A 127 14.12 7.08 3.11
CA LEU A 127 14.98 6.29 2.22
C LEU A 127 14.94 6.77 0.75
N GLY A 128 14.13 7.79 0.44
CA GLY A 128 13.97 8.34 -0.91
C GLY A 128 13.09 7.48 -1.83
N LEU A 129 12.32 6.54 -1.28
CA LEU A 129 11.41 5.70 -2.04
C LEU A 129 10.10 6.45 -2.33
N LYS A 130 9.48 6.13 -3.47
CA LYS A 130 8.12 6.59 -3.77
C LYS A 130 7.09 5.83 -2.94
N VAL A 131 6.09 6.55 -2.46
CA VAL A 131 5.03 6.00 -1.61
C VAL A 131 3.68 6.17 -2.29
N VAL A 132 3.01 5.05 -2.54
CA VAL A 132 1.62 4.99 -3.00
C VAL A 132 0.74 4.59 -1.83
N THR A 133 -0.39 5.27 -1.64
CA THR A 133 -1.29 4.97 -0.52
C THR A 133 -2.71 4.68 -0.98
N PHE A 134 -3.29 3.63 -0.41
CA PHE A 134 -4.72 3.32 -0.53
C PHE A 134 -5.36 3.45 0.83
N THR A 135 -6.21 4.47 0.98
CA THR A 135 -6.91 4.76 2.24
C THR A 135 -8.42 4.85 2.04
N GLY A 136 -9.17 4.61 3.11
CA GLY A 136 -10.62 4.75 3.14
C GLY A 136 -11.08 5.71 4.25
N ARG A 137 -12.31 5.56 4.69
CA ARG A 137 -12.99 6.25 5.81
C ARG A 137 -12.95 7.78 5.79
N ASN A 138 -11.79 8.38 5.90
CA ASN A 138 -11.64 9.82 6.05
C ASN A 138 -10.66 10.34 5.01
N GLU A 139 -11.05 11.39 4.30
CA GLU A 139 -10.16 12.05 3.32
C GLU A 139 -8.93 12.69 3.96
N LYS A 140 -9.05 13.10 5.22
CA LYS A 140 -7.95 13.65 6.01
C LYS A 140 -7.43 12.58 6.96
N ASN A 141 -6.42 11.84 6.53
CA ASN A 141 -5.73 10.86 7.36
C ASN A 141 -4.20 10.99 7.20
N SER A 142 -3.47 10.50 8.20
CA SER A 142 -2.03 10.66 8.29
C SER A 142 -1.31 9.98 7.11
N LEU A 143 -1.74 8.79 6.71
CA LEU A 143 -1.10 8.04 5.64
C LEU A 143 -1.25 8.73 4.29
N LYS A 144 -2.45 9.25 3.97
CA LYS A 144 -2.70 9.97 2.72
C LYS A 144 -1.78 11.19 2.57
N SER A 145 -1.51 11.91 3.67
CA SER A 145 -0.62 13.08 3.63
C SER A 145 0.85 12.75 3.34
N LEU A 146 1.25 11.49 3.51
CA LEU A 146 2.61 10.99 3.27
C LEU A 146 2.80 10.40 1.87
N GLY A 147 1.71 10.04 1.17
CA GLY A 147 1.77 9.46 -0.17
C GLY A 147 2.21 10.45 -1.23
N ASP A 148 3.02 10.01 -2.17
CA ASP A 148 3.32 10.73 -3.41
C ASP A 148 2.16 10.53 -4.42
N ILE A 149 1.48 9.39 -4.33
CA ILE A 149 0.28 9.01 -5.08
C ILE A 149 -0.76 8.50 -4.08
N ASN A 150 -2.01 9.05 -4.13
CA ASN A 150 -3.06 8.74 -3.16
C ASN A 150 -4.39 8.43 -3.83
#